data_1b926c38500e064e9f18d402aa028a7a
#
_entry.id   1b926c38500e064e9f18d402aa028a7a
#
_cell.length_a   1.000
_cell.length_b   1.000
_cell.length_c   1.000
_cell.angle_alpha   90.00
_cell.angle_beta   90.00
_cell.angle_gamma   90.00
#
_symmetry.space_group_name_H-M   'P 1'
#
loop_
_entity.id
_entity.type
_entity.pdbx_description
1 polymer ?
#
loop_
_entity_poly.entity_id
_entity_poly.type
_entity_poly.pdbx_seq_one_letter_code
_entity_poly.pdbx_strand_id
1 'polypeptide(L)'
;QLAAVKQHGYEIKFIKNPSEAIQLAAVKRNGTSIKFIKNPSEAIQLVAVKQDGYAIQYIKNPSEAMQLAAVKQDGYAIRVISNPSEEIKLVAVKQIKSMR
;
A
#
# COMPACT_ATOMS: atom_id res chain seq x y z
N GLN A 1 0.43 -14.80 17.50
CA GLN A 1 0.84 -14.38 16.17
C GLN A 1 0.22 -13.04 15.77
N LEU A 2 -1.09 -12.86 16.03
CA LEU A 2 -1.74 -11.60 15.69
C LEU A 2 -1.13 -10.43 16.45
N ALA A 3 -0.78 -10.64 17.72
CA ALA A 3 -0.17 -9.57 18.52
C ALA A 3 1.20 -9.16 17.96
N ALA A 4 2.01 -10.13 17.50
CA ALA A 4 3.32 -9.83 16.92
C ALA A 4 3.14 -9.06 15.62
N VAL A 5 2.17 -9.44 14.78
CA VAL A 5 1.90 -8.75 13.51
C VAL A 5 1.43 -7.32 13.78
N LYS A 6 0.63 -7.09 14.82
CA LYS A 6 0.19 -5.74 15.17
C LYS A 6 1.36 -4.85 15.58
N GLN A 7 2.40 -5.41 16.19
CA GLN A 7 3.56 -4.64 16.62
C GLN A 7 4.61 -4.47 15.53
N HIS A 8 4.81 -5.53 14.74
CA HIS A 8 5.88 -5.58 13.74
C HIS A 8 5.35 -6.16 12.43
N GLY A 9 4.55 -5.41 11.69
CA GLY A 9 3.87 -5.88 10.48
C GLY A 9 4.63 -6.91 9.65
N TYR A 10 5.97 -6.82 9.58
CA TYR A 10 6.78 -7.74 8.78
C TYR A 10 6.86 -9.16 9.33
N GLU A 11 6.38 -9.41 10.54
CA GLU A 11 6.31 -10.77 11.08
C GLU A 11 5.42 -11.67 10.22
N ILE A 12 4.54 -11.08 9.42
CA ILE A 12 3.64 -11.85 8.55
C ILE A 12 4.41 -12.74 7.57
N LYS A 13 5.64 -12.39 7.23
CA LYS A 13 6.45 -13.18 6.30
C LYS A 13 6.72 -14.60 6.83
N PHE A 14 6.58 -14.80 8.13
CA PHE A 14 6.80 -16.09 8.78
C PHE A 14 5.52 -16.90 8.94
N ILE A 15 4.37 -16.34 8.59
CA ILE A 15 3.08 -16.99 8.77
C ILE A 15 2.63 -17.60 7.45
N LYS A 16 2.41 -18.90 7.44
CA LYS A 16 1.93 -19.60 6.27
C LYS A 16 0.41 -19.45 6.17
N ASN A 17 -0.08 -18.98 5.04
CA ASN A 17 -1.52 -18.79 4.79
C ASN A 17 -2.19 -17.94 5.88
N PRO A 18 -1.74 -16.69 6.07
CA PRO A 18 -2.33 -15.84 7.10
C PRO A 18 -3.80 -15.54 6.81
N SER A 19 -4.60 -15.44 7.87
CA SER A 19 -6.01 -15.07 7.73
C SER A 19 -6.12 -13.60 7.29
N GLU A 20 -7.31 -13.22 6.82
CA GLU A 20 -7.59 -11.84 6.42
C GLU A 20 -7.33 -10.89 7.59
N ALA A 21 -7.71 -11.27 8.81
CA ALA A 21 -7.50 -10.41 9.98
C ALA A 21 -6.01 -10.18 10.25
N ILE A 22 -5.19 -11.22 10.08
CA ILE A 22 -3.74 -11.11 10.26
C ILE A 22 -3.15 -10.25 9.15
N GLN A 23 -3.60 -10.44 7.90
CA GLN A 23 -3.16 -9.62 6.77
C GLN A 23 -3.47 -8.15 7.02
N LEU A 24 -4.69 -7.87 7.48
CA LEU A 24 -5.12 -6.50 7.75
C LEU A 24 -4.26 -5.86 8.83
N ALA A 25 -4.01 -6.59 9.91
CA ALA A 25 -3.16 -6.07 11.00
C ALA A 25 -1.75 -5.76 10.49
N ALA A 26 -1.20 -6.62 9.63
CA ALA A 26 0.13 -6.42 9.09
C ALA A 26 0.21 -5.14 8.26
N VAL A 27 -0.73 -4.94 7.31
CA VAL A 27 -0.67 -3.79 6.42
C VAL A 27 -1.04 -2.49 7.13
N LYS A 28 -1.85 -2.56 8.19
CA LYS A 28 -2.13 -1.38 9.00
C LYS A 28 -0.86 -0.92 9.74
N ARG A 29 -0.04 -1.86 10.13
CA ARG A 29 1.21 -1.54 10.82
C ARG A 29 2.27 -1.06 9.84
N ASN A 30 2.44 -1.78 8.73
CA ASN A 30 3.38 -1.44 7.66
C ASN A 30 2.74 -1.78 6.31
N GLY A 31 2.38 -0.75 5.53
CA GLY A 31 1.74 -0.97 4.24
C GLY A 31 2.56 -1.87 3.33
N THR A 32 3.89 -1.75 3.36
CA THR A 32 4.76 -2.55 2.52
C THR A 32 4.82 -4.02 2.93
N SER A 33 4.22 -4.38 4.06
CA SER A 33 4.08 -5.80 4.43
C SER A 33 3.28 -6.58 3.39
N ILE A 34 2.52 -5.88 2.52
CA ILE A 34 1.75 -6.53 1.47
C ILE A 34 2.63 -7.35 0.53
N LYS A 35 3.91 -7.02 0.42
CA LYS A 35 4.83 -7.79 -0.43
C LYS A 35 4.97 -9.25 0.02
N PHE A 36 4.62 -9.54 1.26
CA PHE A 36 4.68 -10.90 1.81
C PHE A 36 3.34 -11.62 1.73
N ILE A 37 2.29 -10.97 1.22
CA ILE A 37 0.96 -11.56 1.15
C ILE A 37 0.70 -12.02 -0.27
N LYS A 38 0.38 -13.30 -0.42
CA LYS A 38 0.07 -13.89 -1.71
C LYS A 38 -1.39 -13.61 -2.05
N ASN A 39 -1.63 -13.03 -3.22
CA ASN A 39 -2.98 -12.74 -3.70
C ASN A 39 -3.82 -11.93 -2.70
N PRO A 40 -3.33 -10.75 -2.28
CA PRO A 40 -4.10 -9.94 -1.33
C PRO A 40 -5.41 -9.46 -1.96
N SER A 41 -6.47 -9.39 -1.15
CA SER A 41 -7.75 -8.84 -1.62
C SER A 41 -7.61 -7.35 -1.91
N GLU A 42 -8.58 -6.82 -2.67
CA GLU A 42 -8.58 -5.39 -2.97
C GLU A 42 -8.66 -4.56 -1.69
N ALA A 43 -9.45 -5.02 -0.71
CA ALA A 43 -9.56 -4.31 0.57
C ALA A 43 -8.20 -4.22 1.27
N ILE A 44 -7.43 -5.32 1.29
CA ILE A 44 -6.10 -5.33 1.89
C ILE A 44 -5.16 -4.41 1.11
N GLN A 45 -5.22 -4.46 -0.22
CA GLN A 45 -4.41 -3.60 -1.07
C GLN A 45 -4.67 -2.12 -0.77
N LEU A 46 -5.94 -1.75 -0.65
CA LEU A 46 -6.31 -0.36 -0.40
C LEU A 46 -5.81 0.12 0.97
N VAL A 47 -5.95 -0.71 1.99
CA VAL A 47 -5.42 -0.37 3.32
C VAL A 47 -3.91 -0.17 3.25
N ALA A 48 -3.22 -1.06 2.52
CA ALA A 48 -1.77 -0.98 2.39
C ALA A 48 -1.33 0.35 1.78
N VAL A 49 -1.94 0.76 0.65
CA VAL A 49 -1.53 2.00 -0.01
C VAL A 49 -1.94 3.25 0.76
N LYS A 50 -3.02 3.19 1.54
CA LYS A 50 -3.38 4.31 2.40
C LYS A 50 -2.42 4.45 3.57
N GLN A 51 -1.84 3.35 3.99
CA GLN A 51 -0.85 3.36 5.06
C GLN A 51 0.52 3.81 4.55
N ASP A 52 0.89 3.36 3.36
CA ASP A 52 2.16 3.71 2.72
C ASP A 52 1.96 3.66 1.21
N GLY A 53 1.97 4.83 0.58
CA GLY A 53 1.75 4.94 -0.87
C GLY A 53 2.69 4.08 -1.69
N TYR A 54 3.92 3.89 -1.23
CA TYR A 54 4.89 3.06 -1.95
C TYR A 54 4.51 1.59 -1.97
N ALA A 55 3.55 1.17 -1.15
CA ALA A 55 3.07 -0.22 -1.18
C ALA A 55 2.47 -0.57 -2.54
N ILE A 56 2.06 0.43 -3.33
CA ILE A 56 1.47 0.20 -4.65
C ILE A 56 2.44 -0.51 -5.60
N GLN A 57 3.74 -0.41 -5.35
CA GLN A 57 4.72 -1.09 -6.21
C GLN A 57 4.58 -2.62 -6.16
N TYR A 58 3.95 -3.13 -5.11
CA TYR A 58 3.74 -4.57 -4.95
C TYR A 58 2.37 -5.03 -5.42
N ILE A 59 1.56 -4.10 -5.97
CA ILE A 59 0.23 -4.42 -6.44
C ILE A 59 0.25 -4.53 -7.97
N LYS A 60 -0.23 -5.69 -8.46
CA LYS A 60 -0.27 -5.96 -9.89
C LYS A 60 -1.48 -5.27 -10.49
N ASN A 61 -1.27 -4.49 -11.55
CA ASN A 61 -2.35 -3.79 -12.27
C ASN A 61 -3.23 -2.95 -11.35
N PRO A 62 -2.64 -1.99 -10.62
CA PRO A 62 -3.45 -1.16 -9.71
C PRO A 62 -4.45 -0.32 -10.48
N SER A 63 -5.67 -0.21 -9.95
CA SER A 63 -6.71 0.63 -10.54
C SER A 63 -6.36 2.11 -10.41
N GLU A 64 -7.06 2.95 -11.17
CA GLU A 64 -6.89 4.39 -11.06
C GLU A 64 -7.18 4.86 -9.62
N ALA A 65 -8.23 4.32 -9.01
CA ALA A 65 -8.57 4.66 -7.63
C ALA A 65 -7.44 4.30 -6.66
N MET A 66 -6.81 3.16 -6.89
CA MET A 66 -5.68 2.71 -6.06
C MET A 66 -4.48 3.64 -6.24
N GLN A 67 -4.18 4.00 -7.49
CA GLN A 67 -3.09 4.93 -7.78
C GLN A 67 -3.34 6.29 -7.13
N LEU A 68 -4.59 6.76 -7.20
CA LEU A 68 -4.97 8.02 -6.58
C LEU A 68 -4.75 7.99 -5.07
N ALA A 69 -5.17 6.89 -4.42
CA ALA A 69 -4.97 6.73 -2.99
C ALA A 69 -3.47 6.77 -2.64
N ALA A 70 -2.64 6.12 -3.45
CA ALA A 70 -1.20 6.08 -3.22
C ALA A 70 -0.59 7.48 -3.28
N VAL A 71 -0.89 8.26 -4.33
CA VAL A 71 -0.28 9.59 -4.48
C VAL A 71 -0.87 10.61 -3.52
N LYS A 72 -2.09 10.39 -3.04
CA LYS A 72 -2.65 11.24 -1.97
C LYS A 72 -1.95 10.98 -0.65
N GLN A 73 -1.55 9.75 -0.42
CA GLN A 73 -0.81 9.40 0.79
C GLN A 73 0.60 9.99 0.74
N ASP A 74 1.26 9.86 -0.41
CA ASP A 74 2.59 10.41 -0.63
C ASP A 74 2.77 10.66 -2.12
N GLY A 75 2.87 11.94 -2.51
CA GLY A 75 2.99 12.31 -3.92
C GLY A 75 4.18 11.64 -4.61
N TYR A 76 5.25 11.37 -3.87
CA TYR A 76 6.42 10.72 -4.45
C TYR A 76 6.18 9.26 -4.80
N ALA A 77 5.05 8.68 -4.36
CA ALA A 77 4.70 7.31 -4.76
C ALA A 77 4.52 7.18 -6.27
N ILE A 78 4.33 8.32 -6.98
CA ILE A 78 4.24 8.29 -8.44
C ILE A 78 5.48 7.66 -9.07
N ARG A 79 6.61 7.69 -8.37
CA ARG A 79 7.86 7.10 -8.88
C ARG A 79 7.74 5.60 -9.13
N VAL A 80 6.84 4.93 -8.42
CA VAL A 80 6.68 3.47 -8.55
C VAL A 80 5.39 3.09 -9.28
N ILE A 81 4.73 4.06 -9.91
CA ILE A 81 3.53 3.80 -10.71
C ILE A 81 3.91 3.80 -12.19
N SER A 82 3.60 2.70 -12.88
CA SER A 82 3.84 2.60 -14.32
C SER A 82 2.72 3.32 -15.07
N ASN A 83 3.08 4.17 -16.03
CA ASN A 83 2.13 4.86 -16.90
C ASN A 83 1.01 5.58 -16.16
N PRO A 84 1.35 6.50 -15.23
CA PRO A 84 0.31 7.25 -14.54
C PRO A 84 -0.44 8.16 -15.49
N SER A 85 -1.76 8.31 -15.27
CA SER A 85 -2.58 9.23 -16.05
C SER A 85 -2.21 10.67 -15.75
N GLU A 86 -2.70 11.60 -16.57
CA GLU A 86 -2.47 13.02 -16.32
C GLU A 86 -3.08 13.45 -14.99
N GLU A 87 -4.24 12.90 -14.64
CA GLU A 87 -4.88 13.22 -13.36
C GLU A 87 -4.00 12.78 -12.19
N ILE A 88 -3.43 11.59 -12.26
CA ILE A 88 -2.54 11.08 -11.21
C ILE A 88 -1.30 11.97 -11.09
N LYS A 89 -0.74 12.38 -12.22
CA LYS A 89 0.42 13.29 -12.22
C LYS A 89 0.09 14.61 -11.54
N LEU A 90 -1.09 15.17 -11.83
CA LEU A 90 -1.51 16.43 -11.24
C LEU A 90 -1.68 16.33 -9.73
N VAL A 91 -2.33 15.24 -9.28
CA VAL A 91 -2.53 15.03 -7.85
C VAL A 91 -1.19 14.86 -7.15
N ALA A 92 -0.27 14.09 -7.77
CA ALA A 92 1.07 13.89 -7.21
C ALA A 92 1.80 15.21 -7.04
N VAL A 93 1.77 16.08 -8.06
CA VAL A 93 2.44 17.38 -8.00
C VAL A 93 1.85 18.24 -6.88
N LYS A 94 0.52 18.27 -6.77
CA LYS A 94 -0.13 19.04 -5.71
C LYS A 94 0.27 18.54 -4.33
N GLN A 95 0.32 17.23 -4.19
CA GLN A 95 0.66 16.61 -2.91
C GLN A 95 2.11 16.91 -2.53
N ILE A 96 3.02 16.85 -3.49
CA ILE A 96 4.43 17.14 -3.27
C ILE A 96 4.61 18.60 -2.85
N LYS A 97 3.91 19.52 -3.51
CA LYS A 97 3.99 20.94 -3.16
C LYS A 97 3.50 21.20 -1.73
N SER A 98 2.45 20.49 -1.30
CA SER A 98 1.89 20.68 0.03
C SER A 98 2.75 20.07 1.13
N MET A 99 3.70 19.21 0.76
CA MET A 99 4.61 18.56 1.71
C MET A 99 5.84 19.41 2.05
N ARG A 100 6.01 20.54 1.38
CA ARG A 100 7.15 21.42 1.61
C ARG A 100 6.96 22.33 2.82
#